data_1eccfe3e9df05b0f2048c60f9c6b8c63
#
_entry.id   1eccfe3e9df05b0f2048c60f9c6b8c63
#
_cell.length_a   1.000
_cell.length_b   1.000
_cell.length_c   1.000
_cell.angle_alpha   90.00
_cell.angle_beta   90.00
_cell.angle_gamma   90.00
#
_symmetry.space_group_name_H-M   'P 1'
#
loop_
_entity.id
_entity.type
_entity.pdbx_description
1 polymer ?
#
loop_
_entity_poly.entity_id
_entity_poly.type
_entity_poly.pdbx_seq_one_letter_code
_entity_poly.pdbx_strand_id
1 'polypeptide(L)'
;NCGWGICMDVDEFIDIKVGDGTLRALYEAMGEANMISLTWRLFGNSEVHAYEDRFLIEQFTRCAPELVRKPHQAWGFKTLFRNIDIYKKLGVHRPKGLRPDLWDQVRWLNGSGRPMPKEAYRNAWRSTTETYGYDWVQLNHYAVRSAESFLVKRDRGRVNHVDRDQGLNYWFRMNHNLDQDRSIQRMIPAAQAEFDRLMADPEIRAAHEFSVACHRDKITALMQTENYRNFYAELTGPRMEKLCRMQQHFGSAVFMAGPGVIPADLHERDLPPDFFFTVEFSGEAEH
;
A
#
# COMPACT_ATOMS: atom_id res chain seq x y z
N ASN A 1 7.71 2.79 -27.62
CA ASN A 1 6.25 2.63 -27.56
C ASN A 1 5.91 1.40 -26.73
N CYS A 2 5.40 1.60 -25.53
CA CYS A 2 4.97 0.53 -24.64
C CYS A 2 3.49 0.22 -24.93
N GLY A 3 3.13 -1.04 -25.14
CA GLY A 3 1.74 -1.45 -25.41
C GLY A 3 0.83 -1.32 -24.19
N TRP A 4 1.39 -1.55 -22.99
CA TRP A 4 0.72 -1.42 -21.70
C TRP A 4 1.55 -0.58 -20.74
N GLY A 5 0.91 0.11 -19.82
CA GLY A 5 1.55 0.96 -18.82
C GLY A 5 0.83 0.95 -17.48
N ILE A 6 1.60 1.11 -16.41
CA ILE A 6 1.12 1.35 -15.05
C ILE A 6 2.11 2.27 -14.33
N CYS A 7 1.61 3.17 -13.50
CA CYS A 7 2.44 3.99 -12.61
C CYS A 7 2.42 3.37 -11.21
N MET A 8 3.55 2.91 -10.72
CA MET A 8 3.69 2.25 -9.42
C MET A 8 4.74 2.92 -8.56
N ASP A 9 4.54 2.87 -7.25
CA ASP A 9 5.56 3.24 -6.27
C ASP A 9 6.48 2.03 -5.98
N VAL A 10 7.71 2.28 -5.50
CA VAL A 10 8.72 1.23 -5.28
C VAL A 10 8.37 0.24 -4.14
N ASP A 11 7.34 0.54 -3.35
CA ASP A 11 6.81 -0.28 -2.28
C ASP A 11 5.48 -0.96 -2.64
N GLU A 12 5.14 -1.02 -3.94
CA GLU A 12 3.96 -1.67 -4.49
C GLU A 12 4.34 -2.88 -5.35
N PHE A 13 3.66 -4.01 -5.16
CA PHE A 13 3.94 -5.26 -5.87
C PHE A 13 2.66 -5.87 -6.44
N ILE A 14 2.68 -6.22 -7.73
CA ILE A 14 1.55 -6.85 -8.41
C ILE A 14 1.48 -8.33 -8.02
N ASP A 15 0.35 -8.76 -7.50
CA ASP A 15 0.04 -10.17 -7.24
C ASP A 15 -1.08 -10.64 -8.17
N ILE A 16 -0.73 -11.35 -9.24
CA ILE A 16 -1.66 -11.88 -10.24
C ILE A 16 -2.07 -13.28 -9.82
N LYS A 17 -3.35 -13.51 -9.62
CA LYS A 17 -3.91 -14.77 -9.13
C LYS A 17 -4.48 -15.66 -10.24
N VAL A 18 -4.72 -15.12 -11.43
CA VAL A 18 -5.23 -15.89 -12.58
C VAL A 18 -4.11 -16.63 -13.30
N GLY A 19 -4.46 -17.78 -13.87
CA GLY A 19 -3.57 -18.61 -14.66
C GLY A 19 -2.28 -18.99 -13.91
N ASP A 20 -1.14 -18.79 -14.56
CA ASP A 20 0.18 -19.05 -13.99
C ASP A 20 0.77 -17.88 -13.18
N GLY A 21 -0.02 -16.82 -12.97
CA GLY A 21 0.41 -15.64 -12.21
C GLY A 21 1.25 -14.64 -13.02
N THR A 22 1.32 -14.79 -14.34
CA THR A 22 2.05 -13.87 -15.21
C THR A 22 1.17 -12.74 -15.74
N LEU A 23 1.79 -11.64 -16.18
CA LEU A 23 1.09 -10.57 -16.91
C LEU A 23 0.38 -11.09 -18.17
N ARG A 24 0.94 -12.11 -18.82
CA ARG A 24 0.32 -12.76 -19.99
C ARG A 24 -1.04 -13.36 -19.60
N ALA A 25 -1.08 -14.15 -18.53
CA ALA A 25 -2.32 -14.75 -18.05
C ALA A 25 -3.36 -13.67 -17.67
N LEU A 26 -2.91 -12.55 -17.08
CA LEU A 26 -3.80 -11.43 -16.77
C LEU A 26 -4.37 -10.79 -18.06
N TYR A 27 -3.54 -10.56 -19.09
CA TYR A 27 -4.00 -10.02 -20.38
C TYR A 27 -5.00 -10.96 -21.06
N GLU A 28 -4.75 -12.26 -21.02
CA GLU A 28 -5.67 -13.28 -21.56
C GLU A 28 -7.01 -13.25 -20.83
N ALA A 29 -7.01 -13.17 -19.50
CA ALA A 29 -8.23 -13.06 -18.70
C ALA A 29 -8.98 -11.75 -18.97
N MET A 30 -8.28 -10.66 -19.22
CA MET A 30 -8.88 -9.35 -19.54
C MET A 30 -9.59 -9.32 -20.90
N GLY A 31 -9.21 -10.19 -21.88
CA GLY A 31 -9.81 -10.23 -23.22
C GLY A 31 -9.78 -8.85 -23.90
N GLU A 32 -10.96 -8.33 -24.25
CA GLU A 32 -11.12 -7.03 -24.93
C GLU A 32 -10.95 -5.82 -24.00
N ALA A 33 -10.77 -6.03 -22.70
CA ALA A 33 -10.59 -4.91 -21.77
C ALA A 33 -9.24 -4.23 -22.01
N ASN A 34 -9.24 -2.90 -21.87
CA ASN A 34 -8.04 -2.08 -22.07
C ASN A 34 -7.55 -1.40 -20.78
N MET A 35 -8.24 -1.62 -19.67
CA MET A 35 -7.84 -1.13 -18.36
C MET A 35 -8.26 -2.11 -17.27
N ILE A 36 -7.45 -2.22 -16.21
CA ILE A 36 -7.79 -2.94 -14.99
C ILE A 36 -7.26 -2.18 -13.76
N SER A 37 -8.10 -2.01 -12.75
CA SER A 37 -7.69 -1.45 -11.46
C SER A 37 -7.11 -2.54 -10.57
N LEU A 38 -5.89 -2.34 -10.11
CA LEU A 38 -5.24 -3.16 -9.11
C LEU A 38 -5.48 -2.51 -7.74
N THR A 39 -6.47 -2.98 -7.02
CA THR A 39 -6.82 -2.45 -5.69
C THR A 39 -5.70 -2.76 -4.70
N TRP A 40 -5.32 -1.76 -3.90
CA TRP A 40 -4.35 -1.95 -2.83
C TRP A 40 -4.85 -2.98 -1.81
N ARG A 41 -3.97 -3.90 -1.45
CA ARG A 41 -4.01 -4.62 -0.18
C ARG A 41 -2.91 -4.00 0.68
N LEU A 42 -3.29 -3.30 1.76
CA LEU A 42 -2.29 -2.69 2.66
C LEU A 42 -1.65 -3.78 3.52
N PHE A 43 -0.34 -3.90 3.42
CA PHE A 43 0.46 -4.78 4.26
C PHE A 43 1.07 -3.97 5.40
N GLY A 44 0.91 -4.49 6.61
CA GLY A 44 1.54 -3.94 7.81
C GLY A 44 2.99 -4.39 7.96
N ASN A 45 3.58 -4.01 9.08
CA ASN A 45 4.94 -4.39 9.41
C ASN A 45 5.11 -5.84 9.88
N SER A 46 4.03 -6.61 9.99
CA SER A 46 4.03 -8.00 10.48
C SER A 46 4.76 -8.17 11.83
N GLU A 47 4.80 -7.09 12.64
CA GLU A 47 5.55 -7.02 13.91
C GLU A 47 7.07 -7.18 13.74
N VAL A 48 7.57 -6.96 12.53
CA VAL A 48 9.00 -6.88 12.25
C VAL A 48 9.50 -5.49 12.64
N HIS A 49 10.39 -5.43 13.60
CA HIS A 49 10.93 -4.17 14.12
C HIS A 49 12.25 -3.81 13.46
N ALA A 50 13.19 -4.75 13.42
CA ALA A 50 14.51 -4.53 12.85
C ALA A 50 14.51 -4.56 11.31
N TYR A 51 15.43 -3.84 10.71
CA TYR A 51 15.68 -3.90 9.27
C TYR A 51 16.50 -5.14 8.92
N GLU A 52 16.00 -5.90 7.96
CA GLU A 52 16.73 -6.96 7.29
C GLU A 52 16.77 -6.71 5.78
N ASP A 53 17.94 -7.00 5.16
CA ASP A 53 18.10 -6.96 3.71
C ASP A 53 17.55 -8.24 3.08
N ARG A 54 16.23 -8.29 2.94
CA ARG A 54 15.46 -9.43 2.42
C ARG A 54 14.28 -8.91 1.60
N PHE A 55 13.70 -9.74 0.76
CA PHE A 55 12.51 -9.39 0.00
C PHE A 55 11.35 -8.97 0.91
N LEU A 56 10.71 -7.85 0.59
CA LEU A 56 9.55 -7.35 1.34
C LEU A 56 8.41 -8.37 1.37
N ILE A 57 8.16 -9.02 0.22
CA ILE A 57 7.11 -10.04 0.05
C ILE A 57 7.34 -11.29 0.89
N GLU A 58 8.56 -11.53 1.37
CA GLU A 58 8.91 -12.62 2.26
C GLU A 58 8.69 -12.25 3.73
N GLN A 59 9.07 -11.03 4.11
CA GLN A 59 9.06 -10.58 5.49
C GLN A 59 7.66 -10.16 5.97
N PHE A 60 6.92 -9.41 5.12
CA PHE A 60 5.68 -8.78 5.54
C PHE A 60 4.47 -9.52 4.96
N THR A 61 3.81 -10.31 5.79
CA THR A 61 2.69 -11.18 5.40
C THR A 61 1.37 -10.81 6.06
N ARG A 62 1.38 -9.95 7.09
CA ARG A 62 0.15 -9.46 7.70
C ARG A 62 -0.38 -8.27 6.91
N CYS A 63 -1.69 -8.21 6.76
CA CYS A 63 -2.34 -7.22 5.90
C CYS A 63 -3.73 -6.82 6.40
N ALA A 64 -4.33 -5.86 5.70
CA ALA A 64 -5.74 -5.53 5.85
C ALA A 64 -6.62 -6.69 5.37
N PRO A 65 -7.81 -6.89 5.96
CA PRO A 65 -8.81 -7.79 5.37
C PRO A 65 -9.25 -7.28 3.99
N GLU A 66 -9.79 -8.16 3.15
CA GLU A 66 -10.28 -7.77 1.82
C GLU A 66 -11.38 -6.71 1.92
N LEU A 67 -12.32 -6.90 2.85
CA LEU A 67 -13.35 -5.92 3.15
C LEU A 67 -12.86 -4.95 4.24
N VAL A 68 -12.15 -3.90 3.84
CA VAL A 68 -11.71 -2.83 4.72
C VAL A 68 -12.30 -1.49 4.29
N ARG A 69 -13.28 -0.98 5.02
CA ARG A 69 -13.98 0.27 4.67
C ARG A 69 -13.22 1.53 5.07
N LYS A 70 -12.37 1.43 6.08
CA LYS A 70 -11.61 2.54 6.66
C LYS A 70 -10.17 2.12 6.98
N PRO A 71 -9.20 3.01 6.84
CA PRO A 71 -9.33 4.34 6.24
C PRO A 71 -9.65 4.24 4.73
N HIS A 72 -10.19 5.28 4.13
CA HIS A 72 -10.56 5.28 2.71
C HIS A 72 -9.38 4.97 1.77
N GLN A 73 -8.16 5.30 2.19
CA GLN A 73 -6.94 5.02 1.43
C GLN A 73 -6.65 3.51 1.29
N ALA A 74 -7.21 2.68 2.16
CA ALA A 74 -6.99 1.23 2.11
C ALA A 74 -7.42 0.61 0.78
N TRP A 75 -8.35 1.22 0.07
CA TRP A 75 -8.80 0.81 -1.26
C TRP A 75 -8.36 1.74 -2.39
N GLY A 76 -7.29 2.47 -2.23
CA GLY A 76 -6.61 3.08 -3.36
C GLY A 76 -6.28 2.03 -4.41
N PHE A 77 -6.10 2.44 -5.66
CA PHE A 77 -5.68 1.52 -6.72
C PHE A 77 -4.67 2.17 -7.65
N LYS A 78 -3.95 1.34 -8.37
CA LYS A 78 -3.23 1.71 -9.57
C LYS A 78 -3.91 1.07 -10.77
N THR A 79 -3.79 1.68 -11.94
CA THR A 79 -4.45 1.18 -13.14
C THR A 79 -3.41 0.74 -14.16
N LEU A 80 -3.45 -0.54 -14.50
CA LEU A 80 -2.79 -1.07 -15.69
C LEU A 80 -3.66 -0.76 -16.89
N PHE A 81 -3.12 -0.12 -17.92
CA PHE A 81 -3.89 0.33 -19.09
C PHE A 81 -3.13 0.09 -20.39
N ARG A 82 -3.88 -0.17 -21.45
CA ARG A 82 -3.36 -0.26 -22.81
C ARG A 82 -3.15 1.15 -23.38
N ASN A 83 -1.98 1.37 -23.97
CA ASN A 83 -1.65 2.66 -24.57
C ASN A 83 -2.24 2.79 -25.98
N ILE A 84 -3.49 3.23 -26.05
CA ILE A 84 -4.31 3.37 -27.27
C ILE A 84 -4.91 4.78 -27.43
N ASP A 85 -4.22 5.79 -26.91
CA ASP A 85 -4.56 7.21 -27.05
C ASP A 85 -5.93 7.66 -26.52
N ILE A 86 -6.62 6.84 -25.71
CA ILE A 86 -7.91 7.22 -25.09
C ILE A 86 -7.69 8.34 -24.05
N TYR A 87 -6.55 8.37 -23.39
CA TYR A 87 -6.17 9.36 -22.40
C TYR A 87 -4.96 10.20 -22.86
N LYS A 88 -4.94 11.47 -22.47
CA LYS A 88 -3.93 12.44 -22.93
C LYS A 88 -2.65 12.42 -22.12
N LYS A 89 -2.66 11.93 -20.86
CA LYS A 89 -1.52 11.98 -19.94
C LYS A 89 -1.55 10.89 -18.89
N LEU A 90 -0.37 10.53 -18.39
CA LEU A 90 -0.20 9.65 -17.24
C LEU A 90 -0.68 10.35 -15.96
N GLY A 91 -1.04 9.56 -14.97
CA GLY A 91 -1.36 10.01 -13.62
C GLY A 91 -0.96 8.96 -12.60
N VAL A 92 -0.81 9.36 -11.36
CA VAL A 92 -0.30 8.51 -10.28
C VAL A 92 -1.14 7.24 -10.05
N HIS A 93 -2.46 7.35 -10.16
CA HIS A 93 -3.37 6.23 -9.93
C HIS A 93 -3.98 5.66 -11.22
N ARG A 94 -4.14 6.48 -12.22
CA ARG A 94 -4.73 6.14 -13.51
C ARG A 94 -4.34 7.15 -14.57
N PRO A 95 -4.46 6.82 -15.87
CA PRO A 95 -4.32 7.83 -16.91
C PRO A 95 -5.41 8.92 -16.79
N LYS A 96 -5.10 10.13 -17.24
CA LYS A 96 -5.93 11.33 -17.11
C LYS A 96 -6.22 11.99 -18.47
N GLY A 97 -7.22 12.88 -18.49
CA GLY A 97 -7.58 13.60 -19.69
C GLY A 97 -8.24 12.70 -20.72
N LEU A 98 -9.28 11.96 -20.27
CA LEU A 98 -10.13 11.15 -21.15
C LEU A 98 -10.63 12.00 -22.33
N ARG A 99 -10.42 11.51 -23.54
CA ARG A 99 -10.94 12.12 -24.77
C ARG A 99 -12.44 11.87 -24.87
N PRO A 100 -13.30 12.93 -24.97
CA PRO A 100 -14.75 12.76 -24.93
C PRO A 100 -15.29 11.90 -26.08
N ASP A 101 -14.67 11.97 -27.25
CA ASP A 101 -15.00 11.22 -28.46
C ASP A 101 -14.62 9.73 -28.37
N LEU A 102 -13.78 9.34 -27.41
CA LEU A 102 -13.31 7.97 -27.22
C LEU A 102 -13.88 7.30 -25.96
N TRP A 103 -14.84 7.94 -25.31
CA TRP A 103 -15.48 7.46 -24.09
C TRP A 103 -15.97 6.01 -24.20
N ASP A 104 -16.60 5.67 -25.29
CA ASP A 104 -17.21 4.36 -25.51
C ASP A 104 -16.16 3.26 -25.84
N GLN A 105 -14.91 3.63 -26.05
CA GLN A 105 -13.82 2.68 -26.23
C GLN A 105 -13.21 2.21 -24.90
N VAL A 106 -13.54 2.86 -23.77
CA VAL A 106 -13.05 2.43 -22.46
C VAL A 106 -13.70 1.11 -22.06
N ARG A 107 -12.87 0.11 -21.78
CA ARG A 107 -13.24 -1.21 -21.26
C ARG A 107 -12.43 -1.44 -19.99
N TRP A 108 -12.95 -0.91 -18.88
CA TRP A 108 -12.24 -0.90 -17.60
C TRP A 108 -12.83 -1.90 -16.63
N LEU A 109 -11.98 -2.81 -16.13
CA LEU A 109 -12.31 -3.84 -15.15
C LEU A 109 -11.73 -3.48 -13.77
N ASN A 110 -12.31 -4.02 -12.71
CA ASN A 110 -11.70 -4.06 -11.38
C ASN A 110 -10.79 -5.30 -11.25
N GLY A 111 -10.12 -5.45 -10.12
CA GLY A 111 -9.21 -6.56 -9.84
C GLY A 111 -9.84 -7.96 -9.76
N SER A 112 -11.16 -8.06 -9.89
CA SER A 112 -11.94 -9.31 -9.99
C SER A 112 -12.56 -9.52 -11.39
N GLY A 113 -12.16 -8.73 -12.38
CA GLY A 113 -12.68 -8.85 -13.75
C GLY A 113 -14.08 -8.29 -13.97
N ARG A 114 -14.65 -7.54 -13.01
CA ARG A 114 -15.97 -6.91 -13.13
C ARG A 114 -15.84 -5.52 -13.75
N PRO A 115 -16.78 -5.11 -14.64
CA PRO A 115 -16.73 -3.77 -15.22
C PRO A 115 -16.77 -2.66 -14.17
N MET A 116 -15.91 -1.67 -14.35
CA MET A 116 -15.95 -0.43 -13.56
C MET A 116 -17.10 0.46 -14.06
N PRO A 117 -17.79 1.16 -13.15
CA PRO A 117 -18.86 2.09 -13.54
C PRO A 117 -18.30 3.28 -14.32
N LYS A 118 -19.08 3.82 -15.25
CA LYS A 118 -18.64 4.93 -16.14
C LYS A 118 -18.23 6.19 -15.36
N GLU A 119 -18.80 6.42 -14.20
CA GLU A 119 -18.47 7.53 -13.28
C GLU A 119 -17.01 7.47 -12.82
N ALA A 120 -16.44 6.27 -12.72
CA ALA A 120 -15.03 6.07 -12.35
C ALA A 120 -14.05 6.59 -13.41
N TYR A 121 -14.44 6.67 -14.69
CA TYR A 121 -13.54 6.94 -15.81
C TYR A 121 -12.83 8.31 -15.73
N ARG A 122 -13.43 9.28 -15.05
CA ARG A 122 -12.86 10.64 -14.92
C ARG A 122 -12.08 10.86 -13.64
N ASN A 123 -12.60 10.42 -12.49
CA ASN A 123 -12.14 10.90 -11.18
C ASN A 123 -11.73 9.80 -10.17
N ALA A 124 -11.99 8.52 -10.46
CA ALA A 124 -11.71 7.45 -9.50
C ALA A 124 -10.20 7.29 -9.27
N TRP A 125 -9.81 7.10 -8.03
CA TRP A 125 -8.47 6.74 -7.57
C TRP A 125 -8.50 5.68 -6.45
N ARG A 126 -9.70 5.36 -5.97
CA ARG A 126 -9.97 4.34 -4.96
C ARG A 126 -11.23 3.57 -5.31
N SER A 127 -11.28 2.33 -4.87
CA SER A 127 -12.45 1.47 -4.99
C SER A 127 -13.52 1.81 -3.94
N THR A 128 -14.70 1.29 -4.15
CA THR A 128 -15.85 1.29 -3.24
C THR A 128 -16.21 -0.16 -2.90
N THR A 129 -17.25 -0.37 -2.09
CA THR A 129 -17.80 -1.70 -1.81
C THR A 129 -18.28 -2.44 -3.05
N GLU A 130 -18.66 -1.71 -4.11
CA GLU A 130 -19.10 -2.29 -5.39
C GLU A 130 -17.95 -2.52 -6.38
N THR A 131 -16.85 -1.79 -6.22
CA THR A 131 -15.79 -1.76 -7.24
C THR A 131 -14.45 -2.34 -6.80
N TYR A 132 -14.26 -2.66 -5.51
CA TYR A 132 -13.06 -3.38 -5.09
C TYR A 132 -13.04 -4.80 -5.66
N GLY A 133 -11.84 -5.38 -5.78
CA GLY A 133 -11.72 -6.75 -6.26
C GLY A 133 -10.28 -7.24 -6.20
N TYR A 134 -10.14 -8.54 -5.86
CA TYR A 134 -8.85 -9.18 -5.62
C TYR A 134 -8.73 -10.58 -6.27
N ASP A 135 -9.79 -11.04 -7.00
CA ASP A 135 -9.85 -12.43 -7.49
C ASP A 135 -8.85 -12.71 -8.61
N TRP A 136 -8.59 -11.72 -9.48
CA TRP A 136 -7.66 -11.85 -10.61
C TRP A 136 -6.29 -11.24 -10.31
N VAL A 137 -6.31 -10.09 -9.67
CA VAL A 137 -5.09 -9.33 -9.35
C VAL A 137 -5.31 -8.38 -8.20
N GLN A 138 -4.30 -8.24 -7.35
CA GLN A 138 -4.23 -7.21 -6.32
C GLN A 138 -2.89 -6.47 -6.40
N LEU A 139 -2.79 -5.33 -5.71
CA LEU A 139 -1.56 -4.59 -5.55
C LEU A 139 -1.16 -4.57 -4.08
N ASN A 140 -0.15 -5.34 -3.72
CA ASN A 140 0.36 -5.37 -2.36
C ASN A 140 1.14 -4.09 -2.09
N HIS A 141 0.71 -3.30 -1.10
CA HIS A 141 1.32 -2.03 -0.76
C HIS A 141 1.99 -2.09 0.61
N TYR A 142 3.32 -2.09 0.63
CA TYR A 142 4.17 -2.20 1.83
C TYR A 142 4.58 -0.82 2.34
N ALA A 143 3.58 0.00 2.70
CA ALA A 143 3.77 1.42 2.99
C ALA A 143 4.66 1.70 4.21
N VAL A 144 4.70 0.80 5.19
CA VAL A 144 5.42 1.01 6.46
C VAL A 144 6.72 0.21 6.57
N ARG A 145 6.72 -1.06 6.17
CA ARG A 145 7.87 -1.99 6.30
C ARG A 145 8.25 -2.20 7.77
N SER A 146 9.53 -2.51 8.10
CA SER A 146 9.99 -2.61 9.48
C SER A 146 9.95 -1.25 10.20
N ALA A 147 9.87 -1.27 11.54
CA ALA A 147 9.87 -0.04 12.32
C ALA A 147 11.14 0.79 12.07
N GLU A 148 12.32 0.17 12.01
CA GLU A 148 13.57 0.85 11.69
C GLU A 148 13.58 1.48 10.30
N SER A 149 13.09 0.76 9.26
CA SER A 149 12.95 1.33 7.92
C SER A 149 11.96 2.50 7.88
N PHE A 150 10.95 2.47 8.75
CA PHE A 150 10.00 3.57 8.87
C PHE A 150 10.63 4.83 9.47
N LEU A 151 11.58 4.71 10.40
CA LEU A 151 12.34 5.87 10.89
C LEU A 151 13.05 6.59 9.74
N VAL A 152 13.70 5.84 8.86
CA VAL A 152 14.38 6.41 7.67
C VAL A 152 13.38 7.04 6.71
N LYS A 153 12.21 6.41 6.50
CA LYS A 153 11.12 6.95 5.67
C LYS A 153 10.60 8.28 6.23
N ARG A 154 10.42 8.36 7.54
CA ARG A 154 9.99 9.60 8.22
C ARG A 154 11.02 10.71 8.07
N ASP A 155 12.30 10.42 8.32
CA ASP A 155 13.39 11.40 8.24
C ASP A 155 13.57 11.97 6.83
N ARG A 156 13.45 11.13 5.80
CA ARG A 156 13.47 11.57 4.40
C ARG A 156 12.33 12.53 4.07
N GLY A 157 11.17 12.40 4.76
CA GLY A 157 9.97 13.15 4.43
C GLY A 157 9.27 12.67 3.16
N ARG A 158 8.29 13.46 2.70
CA ARG A 158 7.51 13.18 1.48
C ARG A 158 8.02 14.00 0.30
N VAL A 159 8.22 13.36 -0.83
CA VAL A 159 8.63 14.02 -2.08
C VAL A 159 7.52 14.94 -2.61
N ASN A 160 6.24 14.51 -2.52
CA ASN A 160 5.10 15.22 -3.13
C ASN A 160 4.29 16.08 -2.16
N HIS A 161 4.53 16.01 -0.86
CA HIS A 161 3.80 16.71 0.20
C HIS A 161 4.73 16.98 1.39
N VAL A 162 5.69 17.87 1.20
CA VAL A 162 6.76 18.20 2.18
C VAL A 162 6.21 18.67 3.53
N ASP A 163 5.00 19.24 3.57
CA ASP A 163 4.36 19.76 4.80
C ASP A 163 3.63 18.69 5.63
N ARG A 164 3.64 17.43 5.19
CA ARG A 164 2.93 16.35 5.90
C ARG A 164 3.91 15.39 6.55
N ASP A 165 4.03 15.45 7.87
CA ASP A 165 4.81 14.49 8.65
C ASP A 165 4.30 13.05 8.42
N GLN A 166 5.22 12.14 8.21
CA GLN A 166 4.98 10.69 8.23
C GLN A 166 5.18 10.17 9.66
N GLY A 167 4.44 10.76 10.61
CA GLY A 167 4.50 10.41 12.01
C GLY A 167 3.62 9.22 12.39
N LEU A 168 3.28 9.19 13.68
CA LEU A 168 2.49 8.10 14.28
C LEU A 168 1.12 7.88 13.62
N ASN A 169 0.47 8.98 13.17
CA ASN A 169 -0.82 8.90 12.46
C ASN A 169 -0.69 8.18 11.11
N TYR A 170 0.41 8.39 10.39
CA TYR A 170 0.65 7.68 9.14
C TYR A 170 0.94 6.19 9.39
N TRP A 171 1.79 5.89 10.38
CA TRP A 171 2.05 4.51 10.80
C TRP A 171 0.75 3.79 11.13
N PHE A 172 -0.03 4.31 12.07
CA PHE A 172 -1.29 3.73 12.51
C PHE A 172 -2.26 3.51 11.33
N ARG A 173 -2.37 4.47 10.41
CA ARG A 173 -3.29 4.40 9.27
C ARG A 173 -2.89 3.37 8.21
N MET A 174 -1.59 3.14 8.03
CA MET A 174 -1.08 2.29 6.95
C MET A 174 -0.60 0.92 7.43
N ASN A 175 -0.48 0.71 8.74
CA ASN A 175 0.08 -0.51 9.33
C ASN A 175 -1.02 -1.52 9.67
N HIS A 176 -1.52 -2.24 8.68
CA HIS A 176 -2.59 -3.22 8.85
C HIS A 176 -2.03 -4.62 9.11
N ASN A 177 -2.29 -5.16 10.31
CA ASN A 177 -1.76 -6.46 10.76
C ASN A 177 -2.85 -7.48 11.13
N LEU A 178 -4.12 -7.26 10.72
CA LEU A 178 -5.23 -8.12 11.16
C LEU A 178 -5.22 -9.48 10.47
N ASP A 179 -5.13 -9.48 9.15
CA ASP A 179 -5.20 -10.67 8.29
C ASP A 179 -3.80 -11.11 7.84
N GLN A 180 -3.73 -12.24 7.15
CA GLN A 180 -2.47 -12.75 6.60
C GLN A 180 -2.67 -13.14 5.13
N ASP A 181 -1.77 -12.66 4.26
CA ASP A 181 -1.73 -13.05 2.85
C ASP A 181 -0.28 -13.38 2.44
N ARG A 182 -0.12 -14.59 1.92
CA ARG A 182 1.16 -15.13 1.42
C ARG A 182 1.09 -15.47 -0.07
N SER A 183 0.02 -15.09 -0.76
CA SER A 183 -0.22 -15.48 -2.15
C SER A 183 0.91 -15.09 -3.09
N ILE A 184 1.49 -13.90 -2.91
CA ILE A 184 2.62 -13.42 -3.72
C ILE A 184 3.92 -14.22 -3.49
N GLN A 185 4.05 -14.97 -2.38
CA GLN A 185 5.30 -15.67 -2.06
C GLN A 185 5.66 -16.76 -3.07
N ARG A 186 4.71 -17.23 -3.88
CA ARG A 186 5.01 -18.11 -5.03
C ARG A 186 5.99 -17.49 -6.02
N MET A 187 6.12 -16.15 -6.03
CA MET A 187 7.04 -15.42 -6.91
C MET A 187 8.46 -15.32 -6.35
N ILE A 188 8.71 -15.73 -5.09
CA ILE A 188 10.04 -15.63 -4.46
C ILE A 188 11.11 -16.36 -5.27
N PRO A 189 10.91 -17.60 -5.78
CA PRO A 189 11.94 -18.27 -6.59
C PRO A 189 12.32 -17.49 -7.85
N ALA A 190 11.35 -16.89 -8.54
CA ALA A 190 11.60 -16.08 -9.72
C ALA A 190 12.29 -14.74 -9.36
N ALA A 191 11.87 -14.11 -8.25
CA ALA A 191 12.50 -12.90 -7.73
C ALA A 191 13.95 -13.15 -7.31
N GLN A 192 14.24 -14.30 -6.67
CA GLN A 192 15.58 -14.69 -6.28
C GLN A 192 16.47 -14.92 -7.52
N ALA A 193 15.97 -15.63 -8.52
CA ALA A 193 16.72 -15.87 -9.77
C ALA A 193 17.08 -14.54 -10.48
N GLU A 194 16.15 -13.58 -10.49
CA GLU A 194 16.41 -12.26 -11.08
C GLU A 194 17.37 -11.43 -10.21
N PHE A 195 17.23 -11.49 -8.89
CA PHE A 195 18.17 -10.86 -7.97
C PHE A 195 19.58 -11.39 -8.15
N ASP A 196 19.76 -12.73 -8.23
CA ASP A 196 21.07 -13.36 -8.44
C ASP A 196 21.67 -12.95 -9.79
N ARG A 197 20.83 -12.86 -10.84
CA ARG A 197 21.25 -12.37 -12.16
C ARG A 197 21.77 -10.93 -12.10
N LEU A 198 21.07 -10.05 -11.37
CA LEU A 198 21.48 -8.67 -11.20
C LEU A 198 22.76 -8.56 -10.35
N MET A 199 22.86 -9.35 -9.29
CA MET A 199 24.04 -9.36 -8.40
C MET A 199 25.27 -9.98 -9.05
N ALA A 200 25.14 -10.69 -10.17
CA ALA A 200 26.28 -11.14 -10.96
C ALA A 200 27.03 -9.96 -11.62
N ASP A 201 26.37 -8.83 -11.86
CA ASP A 201 27.00 -7.60 -12.30
C ASP A 201 27.69 -6.90 -11.12
N PRO A 202 29.02 -6.68 -11.17
CA PRO A 202 29.77 -6.12 -10.05
C PRO A 202 29.39 -4.65 -9.75
N GLU A 203 28.96 -3.87 -10.74
CA GLU A 203 28.56 -2.47 -10.52
C GLU A 203 27.20 -2.41 -9.82
N ILE A 204 26.24 -3.23 -10.23
CA ILE A 204 24.92 -3.33 -9.61
C ILE A 204 25.06 -3.85 -8.17
N ARG A 205 25.88 -4.90 -7.97
CA ARG A 205 26.15 -5.42 -6.63
C ARG A 205 26.77 -4.39 -5.70
N ALA A 206 27.79 -3.66 -6.16
CA ALA A 206 28.43 -2.62 -5.36
C ALA A 206 27.43 -1.49 -5.00
N ALA A 207 26.57 -1.11 -5.93
CA ALA A 207 25.53 -0.11 -5.70
C ALA A 207 24.47 -0.60 -4.68
N HIS A 208 24.09 -1.87 -4.74
CA HIS A 208 23.18 -2.49 -3.77
C HIS A 208 23.79 -2.52 -2.37
N GLU A 209 25.01 -3.06 -2.23
CA GLU A 209 25.74 -3.14 -0.96
C GLU A 209 25.93 -1.75 -0.33
N PHE A 210 26.30 -0.75 -1.13
CA PHE A 210 26.39 0.64 -0.69
C PHE A 210 25.05 1.17 -0.18
N SER A 211 23.96 0.93 -0.90
CA SER A 211 22.62 1.37 -0.51
C SER A 211 22.16 0.73 0.81
N VAL A 212 22.44 -0.56 1.00
CA VAL A 212 22.15 -1.30 2.24
C VAL A 212 22.96 -0.73 3.40
N ALA A 213 24.27 -0.50 3.19
CA ALA A 213 25.14 0.11 4.20
C ALA A 213 24.64 1.49 4.62
N CYS A 214 24.36 2.38 3.67
CA CYS A 214 23.79 3.71 3.93
C CYS A 214 22.48 3.65 4.71
N HIS A 215 21.61 2.68 4.41
CA HIS A 215 20.34 2.51 5.13
C HIS A 215 20.57 2.12 6.59
N ARG A 216 21.47 1.17 6.86
CA ARG A 216 21.87 0.73 8.22
C ARG A 216 22.52 1.86 9.01
N ASP A 217 23.45 2.61 8.39
CA ASP A 217 24.12 3.75 9.01
C ASP A 217 23.09 4.84 9.38
N LYS A 218 22.11 5.09 8.50
CA LYS A 218 21.04 6.04 8.76
C LYS A 218 20.18 5.62 9.95
N ILE A 219 19.77 4.34 10.03
CA ILE A 219 19.04 3.80 11.18
C ILE A 219 19.85 4.02 12.46
N THR A 220 21.12 3.63 12.45
CA THR A 220 22.03 3.80 13.59
C THR A 220 22.11 5.25 14.04
N ALA A 221 22.29 6.18 13.11
CA ALA A 221 22.37 7.61 13.41
C ALA A 221 21.07 8.17 14.01
N LEU A 222 19.91 7.78 13.48
CA LEU A 222 18.60 8.20 13.99
C LEU A 222 18.40 7.68 15.42
N MET A 223 18.74 6.42 15.68
CA MET A 223 18.62 5.80 17.00
C MET A 223 19.57 6.39 18.06
N GLN A 224 20.56 7.21 17.69
CA GLN A 224 21.34 7.99 18.67
C GLN A 224 20.56 9.17 19.25
N THR A 225 19.49 9.62 18.59
CA THR A 225 18.71 10.77 19.06
C THR A 225 17.54 10.32 19.95
N GLU A 226 17.28 11.07 21.02
CA GLU A 226 16.20 10.76 21.97
C GLU A 226 14.83 10.76 21.29
N ASN A 227 14.57 11.75 20.42
CA ASN A 227 13.32 11.85 19.69
C ASN A 227 13.00 10.60 18.87
N TYR A 228 13.97 10.06 18.13
CA TYR A 228 13.76 8.85 17.33
C TYR A 228 13.68 7.58 18.17
N ARG A 229 14.40 7.48 19.29
CA ARG A 229 14.24 6.37 20.25
C ARG A 229 12.83 6.34 20.84
N ASN A 230 12.32 7.49 21.28
CA ASN A 230 10.97 7.61 21.81
C ASN A 230 9.92 7.25 20.76
N PHE A 231 10.09 7.76 19.54
CA PHE A 231 9.20 7.42 18.42
C PHE A 231 9.24 5.94 18.06
N TYR A 232 10.42 5.33 18.03
CA TYR A 232 10.57 3.88 17.83
C TYR A 232 9.84 3.08 18.91
N ALA A 233 9.97 3.46 20.18
CA ALA A 233 9.26 2.82 21.28
C ALA A 233 7.73 2.95 21.15
N GLU A 234 7.23 4.08 20.63
CA GLU A 234 5.79 4.24 20.34
C GLU A 234 5.32 3.32 19.20
N LEU A 235 6.13 3.18 18.13
CA LEU A 235 5.81 2.31 16.98
C LEU A 235 5.77 0.82 17.36
N THR A 236 6.69 0.39 18.24
CA THR A 236 6.92 -1.02 18.59
C THR A 236 6.31 -1.42 19.93
N GLY A 237 5.62 -0.48 20.58
CA GLY A 237 4.97 -0.73 21.86
C GLY A 237 3.75 -1.65 21.74
N PRO A 238 3.46 -2.48 22.77
CA PRO A 238 2.37 -3.47 22.74
C PRO A 238 1.00 -2.86 22.42
N ARG A 239 0.75 -1.62 22.85
CA ARG A 239 -0.48 -0.90 22.53
C ARG A 239 -0.62 -0.66 21.03
N MET A 240 0.43 -0.14 20.37
CA MET A 240 0.40 0.15 18.94
C MET A 240 0.25 -1.13 18.11
N GLU A 241 0.94 -2.19 18.46
CA GLU A 241 0.81 -3.49 17.79
C GLU A 241 -0.63 -4.01 17.83
N LYS A 242 -1.28 -3.95 19.00
CA LYS A 242 -2.68 -4.35 19.14
C LYS A 242 -3.61 -3.43 18.34
N LEU A 243 -3.42 -2.11 18.39
CA LEU A 243 -4.24 -1.16 17.63
C LEU A 243 -4.13 -1.40 16.11
N CYS A 244 -2.96 -1.80 15.61
CA CYS A 244 -2.74 -2.15 14.20
C CYS A 244 -3.39 -3.48 13.78
N ARG A 245 -3.91 -4.27 14.72
CA ARG A 245 -4.76 -5.44 14.47
C ARG A 245 -6.25 -5.14 14.63
N MET A 246 -6.61 -3.97 15.17
CA MET A 246 -7.99 -3.61 15.54
C MET A 246 -8.60 -2.54 14.62
N GLN A 247 -7.95 -2.21 13.53
CA GLN A 247 -8.31 -1.06 12.68
C GLN A 247 -9.72 -1.15 12.07
N GLN A 248 -10.28 -2.36 11.90
CA GLN A 248 -11.65 -2.56 11.45
C GLN A 248 -12.70 -1.93 12.40
N HIS A 249 -12.35 -1.71 13.66
CA HIS A 249 -13.21 -1.12 14.67
C HIS A 249 -13.22 0.41 14.68
N PHE A 250 -12.41 1.08 13.86
CA PHE A 250 -12.20 2.52 13.93
C PHE A 250 -12.85 3.28 12.78
N GLY A 251 -13.51 4.40 13.12
CA GLY A 251 -14.08 5.34 12.17
C GLY A 251 -13.03 6.25 11.50
N SER A 252 -13.44 6.93 10.42
CA SER A 252 -12.57 7.86 9.68
C SER A 252 -11.98 8.97 10.54
N ALA A 253 -12.74 9.47 11.50
CA ALA A 253 -12.29 10.52 12.41
C ALA A 253 -11.10 10.07 13.27
N VAL A 254 -11.11 8.81 13.74
CA VAL A 254 -9.99 8.23 14.49
C VAL A 254 -8.72 8.18 13.63
N PHE A 255 -8.82 7.75 12.36
CA PHE A 255 -7.67 7.73 11.46
C PHE A 255 -7.14 9.13 11.08
N MET A 256 -7.98 10.15 11.13
CA MET A 256 -7.57 11.55 10.95
C MET A 256 -6.89 12.11 12.20
N ALA A 257 -7.46 11.87 13.37
CA ALA A 257 -6.93 12.34 14.64
C ALA A 257 -5.68 11.57 15.09
N GLY A 258 -5.58 10.30 14.68
CA GLY A 258 -4.50 9.40 15.07
C GLY A 258 -4.78 8.57 16.31
N PRO A 259 -3.87 7.68 16.71
CA PRO A 259 -4.10 6.71 17.76
C PRO A 259 -4.22 7.33 19.17
N GLY A 260 -3.83 8.58 19.34
CA GLY A 260 -3.91 9.29 20.64
C GLY A 260 -5.33 9.53 21.15
N VAL A 261 -6.34 9.56 20.25
CA VAL A 261 -7.75 9.75 20.66
C VAL A 261 -8.42 8.45 21.13
N ILE A 262 -7.75 7.31 20.94
CA ILE A 262 -8.26 6.00 21.34
C ILE A 262 -8.03 5.83 22.85
N PRO A 263 -9.06 5.44 23.65
CA PRO A 263 -8.92 5.20 25.08
C PRO A 263 -7.74 4.27 25.39
N ALA A 264 -7.00 4.58 26.46
CA ALA A 264 -5.74 3.89 26.77
C ALA A 264 -5.92 2.38 27.01
N ASP A 265 -7.06 1.98 27.54
CA ASP A 265 -7.42 0.61 27.89
C ASP A 265 -8.16 -0.16 26.79
N LEU A 266 -8.56 0.52 25.71
CA LEU A 266 -9.36 -0.13 24.64
C LEU A 266 -8.63 -1.33 24.01
N HIS A 267 -7.34 -1.25 23.85
CA HIS A 267 -6.53 -2.31 23.28
C HIS A 267 -6.39 -3.57 24.17
N GLU A 268 -6.79 -3.47 25.42
CA GLU A 268 -6.79 -4.58 26.39
C GLU A 268 -8.12 -5.32 26.44
N ARG A 269 -9.17 -4.72 25.84
CA ARG A 269 -10.52 -5.27 25.86
C ARG A 269 -10.72 -6.31 24.76
N ASP A 270 -11.50 -7.33 25.06
CA ASP A 270 -12.04 -8.24 24.03
C ASP A 270 -13.26 -7.55 23.39
N LEU A 271 -13.08 -7.14 22.14
CA LEU A 271 -14.11 -6.36 21.43
C LEU A 271 -14.96 -7.29 20.55
N PRO A 272 -16.31 -7.17 20.63
CA PRO A 272 -17.15 -7.91 19.69
C PRO A 272 -16.93 -7.46 18.24
N PRO A 273 -17.19 -8.32 17.25
CA PRO A 273 -16.93 -8.02 15.83
C PRO A 273 -17.64 -6.78 15.29
N ASP A 274 -18.79 -6.42 15.86
CA ASP A 274 -19.60 -5.26 15.50
C ASP A 274 -19.25 -3.99 16.29
N PHE A 275 -18.30 -4.07 17.23
CA PHE A 275 -17.84 -2.90 17.97
C PHE A 275 -17.28 -1.84 17.01
N PHE A 276 -17.68 -0.61 17.23
CA PHE A 276 -17.22 0.52 16.43
C PHE A 276 -16.93 1.74 17.30
N PHE A 277 -15.76 2.30 17.16
CA PHE A 277 -15.31 3.50 17.85
C PHE A 277 -15.04 4.63 16.87
N THR A 278 -15.57 5.80 17.15
CA THR A 278 -15.30 7.04 16.44
C THR A 278 -15.24 8.21 17.40
N VAL A 279 -14.69 9.32 16.95
CA VAL A 279 -14.66 10.59 17.68
C VAL A 279 -15.40 11.65 16.88
N GLU A 280 -16.06 12.57 17.57
CA GLU A 280 -16.64 13.75 16.96
C GLU A 280 -15.60 14.88 17.03
N PHE A 281 -15.38 15.54 15.91
CA PHE A 281 -14.71 16.83 15.92
C PHE A 281 -15.74 17.89 16.27
N SER A 282 -15.62 18.53 17.43
CA SER A 282 -16.34 19.77 17.72
C SER A 282 -15.80 20.83 16.76
N GLY A 283 -16.40 20.91 15.57
CA GLY A 283 -16.06 21.92 14.58
C GLY A 283 -16.69 23.24 14.98
N GLU A 284 -15.93 24.10 15.63
CA GLU A 284 -16.09 25.52 15.37
C GLU A 284 -15.43 25.75 14.01
N ALA A 285 -16.23 25.90 12.96
CA ALA A 285 -15.77 26.41 11.69
C ALA A 285 -15.35 27.86 11.93
N GLU A 286 -14.05 28.09 12.03
CA GLU A 286 -13.50 29.42 11.80
C GLU A 286 -13.78 29.76 10.32
N HIS A 287 -14.63 30.77 10.15
CA HIS A 287 -14.99 31.40 8.88
C HIS A 287 -13.83 32.22 8.28
#